data_0ae349896323fadb3afea67195e4aef8
#
_entry.id   0ae349896323fadb3afea67195e4aef8
#
_cell.length_a   1.000
_cell.length_b   1.000
_cell.length_c   1.000
_cell.angle_alpha   90.00
_cell.angle_beta   90.00
_cell.angle_gamma   90.00
#
_symmetry.space_group_name_H-M   'P 1'
#
loop_
_entity.id
_entity.type
_entity.pdbx_description
1 polymer ?
#
loop_
_entity_poly.entity_id
_entity_poly.type
_entity_poly.pdbx_seq_one_letter_code
_entity_poly.pdbx_strand_id
1 'polypeptide(L)'
;VSFSYLDEQGMYNTDSSLKGDYNTNADYRRYNYRMNTDIDITKSTLLKLGVSGYLSKRNSPGLGDSDVWGELFGYTPIRTPVLYSNGYVPAVGTGNKTNPWVAATQTGFNENWKNTIQTNVTLEQKLDFITKNLKFVGRFGYDTYNDNTIKRHKWPEQWLAERARNEEGELVFKKISGAGNMAQES
;
A
#
# COMPACT_ATOMS: atom_id res chain seq x y z
N VAL A 1 -12.50 -7.81 25.31
CA VAL A 1 -11.50 -7.20 24.43
C VAL A 1 -11.00 -8.24 23.45
N SER A 2 -10.92 -7.90 22.16
CA SER A 2 -10.30 -8.74 21.14
C SER A 2 -9.33 -7.92 20.30
N PHE A 3 -8.27 -8.58 19.86
CA PHE A 3 -7.27 -8.02 18.95
C PHE A 3 -6.90 -9.08 17.92
N SER A 4 -6.76 -8.69 16.66
CA SER A 4 -6.25 -9.56 15.61
C SER A 4 -5.26 -8.82 14.70
N TYR A 5 -4.27 -9.53 14.24
CA TYR A 5 -3.23 -9.06 13.34
C TYR A 5 -3.18 -9.93 12.10
N LEU A 6 -3.10 -9.29 10.95
CA LEU A 6 -2.89 -9.91 9.65
C LEU A 6 -1.65 -9.29 9.02
N ASP A 7 -0.75 -10.13 8.52
CA ASP A 7 0.45 -9.73 7.77
C ASP A 7 0.52 -10.60 6.51
N GLU A 8 0.36 -9.95 5.37
CA GLU A 8 0.47 -10.57 4.05
C GLU A 8 1.68 -9.96 3.35
N GLN A 9 2.65 -10.80 3.04
CA GLN A 9 3.84 -10.38 2.30
C GLN A 9 3.60 -10.55 0.80
N GLY A 10 4.01 -9.56 0.05
CA GLY A 10 3.92 -9.59 -1.41
C GLY A 10 4.92 -10.57 -2.03
N MET A 11 4.67 -10.89 -3.30
CA MET A 11 5.44 -11.85 -4.06
C MET A 11 6.58 -11.23 -4.90
N TYR A 12 6.72 -9.90 -4.91
CA TYR A 12 7.73 -9.27 -5.75
C TYR A 12 9.12 -9.50 -5.16
N ASN A 13 9.98 -10.11 -5.96
CA ASN A 13 11.39 -10.25 -5.61
C ASN A 13 12.09 -8.91 -5.84
N THR A 14 12.50 -8.26 -4.76
CA THR A 14 13.19 -6.98 -4.81
C THR A 14 14.69 -7.19 -4.70
N ASP A 15 15.42 -6.99 -5.79
CA ASP A 15 16.89 -6.98 -5.76
C ASP A 15 17.36 -5.67 -5.08
N SER A 16 18.07 -5.83 -3.95
CA SER A 16 18.58 -4.71 -3.17
C SER A 16 19.61 -3.85 -3.90
N SER A 17 20.31 -4.41 -4.91
CA SER A 17 21.31 -3.67 -5.69
C SER A 17 20.71 -2.68 -6.67
N LEU A 18 19.45 -2.85 -7.01
CA LEU A 18 18.76 -2.10 -8.08
C LEU A 18 17.58 -1.27 -7.60
N LYS A 19 17.12 -1.47 -6.37
CA LYS A 19 16.13 -0.61 -5.72
C LYS A 19 16.83 0.52 -4.98
N GLY A 20 16.17 1.66 -4.86
CA GLY A 20 16.55 2.70 -3.89
C GLY A 20 16.24 2.27 -2.45
N ASP A 21 16.36 3.18 -1.51
CA ASP A 21 16.14 2.98 -0.06
C ASP A 21 14.65 2.86 0.31
N TYR A 22 13.83 2.25 -0.56
CA TYR A 22 12.39 2.11 -0.36
C TYR A 22 11.91 0.68 -0.65
N ASN A 23 10.81 0.31 -0.01
CA ASN A 23 10.17 -0.98 -0.22
C ASN A 23 9.17 -0.92 -1.38
N THR A 24 9.33 -1.80 -2.37
CA THR A 24 8.43 -1.94 -3.52
C THR A 24 7.55 -3.19 -3.45
N ASN A 25 7.68 -4.01 -2.39
CA ASN A 25 6.89 -5.22 -2.27
C ASN A 25 5.42 -4.89 -1.98
N ALA A 26 4.50 -5.72 -2.47
CA ALA A 26 3.07 -5.56 -2.25
C ALA A 26 2.66 -6.10 -0.87
N ASP A 27 3.09 -5.44 0.18
CA ASP A 27 2.82 -5.84 1.56
C ASP A 27 1.47 -5.29 2.05
N TYR A 28 0.74 -6.09 2.81
CA TYR A 28 -0.48 -5.66 3.48
C TYR A 28 -0.44 -6.07 4.95
N ARG A 29 -0.67 -5.10 5.84
CA ARG A 29 -0.79 -5.32 7.28
C ARG A 29 -2.08 -4.74 7.79
N ARG A 30 -2.73 -5.47 8.71
CA ARG A 30 -3.97 -4.99 9.31
C ARG A 30 -4.04 -5.38 10.78
N TYR A 31 -4.35 -4.40 11.59
CA TYR A 31 -4.59 -4.51 13.02
C TYR A 31 -6.08 -4.26 13.27
N ASN A 32 -6.81 -5.23 13.79
CA ASN A 32 -8.19 -5.04 14.20
C ASN A 32 -8.26 -5.05 15.72
N TYR A 33 -9.11 -4.22 16.28
CA TYR A 33 -9.35 -4.17 17.71
C TYR A 33 -10.83 -4.01 17.99
N ARG A 34 -11.29 -4.61 19.10
CA ARG A 34 -12.64 -4.44 19.64
C ARG A 34 -12.60 -4.51 21.14
N MET A 35 -13.22 -3.55 21.79
CA MET A 35 -13.42 -3.49 23.21
C MET A 35 -14.88 -3.19 23.51
N ASN A 36 -15.51 -4.00 24.37
CA ASN A 36 -16.80 -3.71 24.92
C ASN A 36 -16.65 -3.75 26.44
N THR A 37 -17.19 -2.74 27.12
CA THR A 37 -17.10 -2.59 28.57
C THR A 37 -18.43 -2.07 29.09
N ASP A 38 -18.96 -2.73 30.09
CA ASP A 38 -20.15 -2.32 30.83
C ASP A 38 -19.69 -1.83 32.21
N ILE A 39 -20.10 -0.64 32.59
CA ILE A 39 -19.69 0.04 33.82
C ILE A 39 -20.94 0.41 34.61
N ASP A 40 -21.12 -0.19 35.76
CA ASP A 40 -22.14 0.22 36.71
C ASP A 40 -21.69 1.51 37.41
N ILE A 41 -22.15 2.68 36.95
CA ILE A 41 -21.84 3.98 37.57
C ILE A 41 -22.51 4.06 38.92
N THR A 42 -23.78 3.63 38.97
CA THR A 42 -24.57 3.50 40.21
C THR A 42 -25.42 2.23 40.14
N LYS A 43 -26.13 1.90 41.22
CA LYS A 43 -27.10 0.76 41.24
C LYS A 43 -28.23 0.90 40.21
N SER A 44 -28.48 2.14 39.74
CA SER A 44 -29.52 2.44 38.77
C SER A 44 -29.01 2.93 37.42
N THR A 45 -27.69 3.17 37.26
CA THR A 45 -27.07 3.73 36.07
C THR A 45 -26.01 2.80 35.50
N LEU A 46 -26.22 2.33 34.30
CA LEU A 46 -25.27 1.48 33.55
C LEU A 46 -24.78 2.22 32.31
N LEU A 47 -23.47 2.31 32.15
CA LEU A 47 -22.80 2.84 30.96
C LEU A 47 -22.18 1.66 30.19
N LYS A 48 -22.56 1.52 28.92
CA LYS A 48 -21.95 0.55 28.01
C LYS A 48 -21.09 1.30 26.98
N LEU A 49 -19.84 0.93 26.89
CA LEU A 49 -18.88 1.48 25.96
C LEU A 49 -18.45 0.39 24.96
N GLY A 50 -18.62 0.65 23.69
CA GLY A 50 -18.10 -0.18 22.61
C GLY A 50 -17.17 0.62 21.72
N VAL A 51 -15.93 0.14 21.55
CA VAL A 51 -14.96 0.70 20.62
C VAL A 51 -14.47 -0.43 19.73
N SER A 52 -14.54 -0.23 18.42
CA SER A 52 -13.99 -1.18 17.46
C SER A 52 -13.38 -0.43 16.28
N GLY A 53 -12.46 -1.08 15.59
CA GLY A 53 -11.88 -0.50 14.40
C GLY A 53 -10.74 -1.33 13.84
N TYR A 54 -10.11 -0.74 12.83
CA TYR A 54 -8.89 -1.30 12.26
C TYR A 54 -7.96 -0.20 11.77
N LEU A 55 -6.67 -0.53 11.80
CA LEU A 55 -5.62 0.19 11.11
C LEU A 55 -5.03 -0.76 10.07
N SER A 56 -4.99 -0.34 8.81
CA SER A 56 -4.31 -1.09 7.76
C SER A 56 -3.27 -0.24 7.05
N LYS A 57 -2.21 -0.91 6.63
CA LYS A 57 -1.16 -0.36 5.79
C LYS A 57 -0.99 -1.28 4.60
N ARG A 58 -1.06 -0.71 3.39
CA ARG A 58 -0.75 -1.40 2.14
C ARG A 58 0.41 -0.68 1.46
N ASN A 59 1.37 -1.46 0.98
CA ASN A 59 2.44 -1.00 0.12
C ASN A 59 2.32 -1.66 -1.26
N SER A 60 2.75 -0.99 -2.32
CA SER A 60 2.81 -1.54 -3.68
C SER A 60 3.87 -0.82 -4.50
N PRO A 61 4.33 -1.39 -5.63
CA PRO A 61 5.22 -0.70 -6.56
C PRO A 61 4.66 0.65 -7.03
N GLY A 62 5.53 1.55 -7.45
CA GLY A 62 5.15 2.89 -7.90
C GLY A 62 4.15 2.91 -9.05
N LEU A 63 4.27 1.99 -10.01
CA LEU A 63 3.28 1.82 -11.08
C LEU A 63 1.97 1.17 -10.64
N GLY A 64 1.96 0.54 -9.47
CA GLY A 64 0.81 -0.25 -9.01
C GLY A 64 0.80 -1.67 -9.57
N ASP A 65 0.02 -2.54 -8.91
CA ASP A 65 0.02 -3.98 -9.21
C ASP A 65 -0.53 -4.27 -10.62
N SER A 66 -1.60 -3.59 -11.05
CA SER A 66 -2.22 -3.81 -12.36
C SER A 66 -1.27 -3.51 -13.52
N ASP A 67 -0.47 -2.48 -13.39
CA ASP A 67 0.46 -2.06 -14.43
C ASP A 67 1.66 -3.01 -14.49
N VAL A 68 2.16 -3.47 -13.34
CA VAL A 68 3.22 -4.50 -13.26
C VAL A 68 2.77 -5.78 -13.96
N TRP A 69 1.53 -6.23 -13.70
CA TRP A 69 0.97 -7.40 -14.38
C TRP A 69 0.71 -7.16 -15.87
N GLY A 70 0.26 -5.97 -16.25
CA GLY A 70 0.10 -5.57 -17.65
C GLY A 70 1.40 -5.64 -18.43
N GLU A 71 2.49 -5.11 -17.85
CA GLU A 71 3.83 -5.21 -18.44
C GLU A 71 4.31 -6.66 -18.51
N LEU A 72 4.05 -7.49 -17.49
CA LEU A 72 4.45 -8.89 -17.47
C LEU A 72 3.79 -9.69 -18.59
N PHE A 73 2.50 -9.50 -18.85
CA PHE A 73 1.79 -10.19 -19.93
C PHE A 73 2.17 -9.69 -21.33
N GLY A 74 2.58 -8.43 -21.44
CA GLY A 74 3.05 -7.85 -22.70
C GLY A 74 4.53 -8.05 -23.01
N TYR A 75 5.28 -8.62 -22.05
CA TYR A 75 6.72 -8.74 -22.13
C TYR A 75 7.18 -10.07 -22.73
N THR A 76 8.21 -10.02 -23.58
CA THR A 76 8.83 -11.19 -24.19
C THR A 76 10.32 -11.21 -23.88
N PRO A 77 10.81 -12.08 -22.97
CA PRO A 77 12.22 -12.12 -22.54
C PRO A 77 13.22 -12.37 -23.68
N ILE A 78 12.78 -13.09 -24.72
CA ILE A 78 13.61 -13.34 -25.91
C ILE A 78 13.89 -12.04 -26.69
N ARG A 79 12.94 -11.10 -26.64
CA ARG A 79 13.09 -9.84 -27.36
C ARG A 79 13.92 -8.81 -26.59
N THR A 80 13.76 -8.77 -25.28
CA THR A 80 14.37 -7.77 -24.42
C THR A 80 14.83 -8.43 -23.12
N PRO A 81 16.12 -8.39 -22.77
CA PRO A 81 16.61 -8.95 -21.51
C PRO A 81 16.12 -8.12 -20.32
N VAL A 82 16.15 -8.68 -19.12
CA VAL A 82 15.85 -7.95 -17.88
C VAL A 82 16.87 -6.83 -17.64
N LEU A 83 18.15 -7.14 -17.84
CA LEU A 83 19.26 -6.18 -17.84
C LEU A 83 20.24 -6.56 -18.96
N TYR A 84 20.92 -5.58 -19.50
CA TYR A 84 22.08 -5.82 -20.36
C TYR A 84 23.28 -6.24 -19.51
N SER A 85 24.27 -6.90 -20.15
CA SER A 85 25.49 -7.41 -19.48
C SER A 85 26.32 -6.32 -18.79
N ASN A 86 26.20 -5.08 -19.24
CA ASN A 86 26.83 -3.89 -18.64
C ASN A 86 26.00 -3.25 -17.51
N GLY A 87 24.87 -3.87 -17.10
CA GLY A 87 23.99 -3.37 -16.05
C GLY A 87 22.96 -2.32 -16.50
N TYR A 88 22.94 -1.96 -17.78
CA TYR A 88 21.96 -1.00 -18.29
C TYR A 88 20.55 -1.61 -18.32
N VAL A 89 19.57 -0.79 -17.96
CA VAL A 89 18.15 -1.16 -18.01
C VAL A 89 17.66 -1.03 -19.46
N PRO A 90 17.12 -2.10 -20.06
CA PRO A 90 16.61 -2.06 -21.40
C PRO A 90 15.36 -1.20 -21.53
N ALA A 91 15.29 -0.38 -22.56
CA ALA A 91 14.06 0.27 -22.99
C ALA A 91 13.18 -0.73 -23.78
N VAL A 92 11.87 -0.78 -23.46
CA VAL A 92 10.90 -1.62 -24.16
C VAL A 92 10.13 -0.77 -25.18
N GLY A 93 10.71 -0.59 -26.34
CA GLY A 93 10.11 0.22 -27.40
C GLY A 93 10.23 1.72 -27.16
N THR A 94 9.26 2.49 -27.67
CA THR A 94 9.15 3.94 -27.47
C THR A 94 8.08 4.27 -26.45
N GLY A 95 8.31 5.25 -25.60
CA GLY A 95 7.38 5.69 -24.56
C GLY A 95 7.74 5.15 -23.16
N ASN A 96 6.80 5.27 -22.22
CA ASN A 96 7.00 4.94 -20.81
C ASN A 96 6.85 3.43 -20.50
N LYS A 97 7.01 2.57 -21.50
CA LYS A 97 6.99 1.12 -21.27
C LYS A 97 8.33 0.66 -20.70
N THR A 98 8.23 -0.26 -19.76
CA THR A 98 9.42 -0.84 -19.13
C THR A 98 9.26 -2.35 -18.99
N ASN A 99 10.34 -3.05 -18.66
CA ASN A 99 10.22 -4.46 -18.36
C ASN A 99 9.55 -4.68 -16.98
N PRO A 100 8.86 -5.81 -16.77
CA PRO A 100 8.07 -6.03 -15.56
C PRO A 100 8.93 -6.04 -14.28
N TRP A 101 10.20 -6.42 -14.37
CA TRP A 101 11.10 -6.39 -13.24
C TRP A 101 11.42 -4.94 -12.81
N VAL A 102 11.67 -4.03 -13.77
CA VAL A 102 11.85 -2.60 -13.51
C VAL A 102 10.55 -1.99 -12.99
N ALA A 103 9.41 -2.35 -13.56
CA ALA A 103 8.09 -1.91 -13.11
C ALA A 103 7.86 -2.24 -11.64
N ALA A 104 8.23 -3.45 -11.22
CA ALA A 104 8.06 -3.91 -9.85
C ALA A 104 9.08 -3.33 -8.85
N THR A 105 10.29 -2.95 -9.29
CA THR A 105 11.40 -2.67 -8.36
C THR A 105 11.98 -1.27 -8.42
N GLN A 106 11.83 -0.54 -9.53
CA GLN A 106 12.54 0.73 -9.76
C GLN A 106 11.63 1.95 -9.98
N THR A 107 10.33 1.78 -9.93
CA THR A 107 9.37 2.84 -10.25
C THR A 107 8.90 3.64 -9.05
N GLY A 108 9.45 3.40 -7.88
CA GLY A 108 9.02 4.02 -6.62
C GLY A 108 8.06 3.13 -5.84
N PHE A 109 7.19 3.74 -5.04
CA PHE A 109 6.24 3.03 -4.20
C PHE A 109 4.93 3.80 -3.99
N ASN A 110 3.87 3.06 -3.70
CA ASN A 110 2.59 3.60 -3.24
C ASN A 110 2.31 3.02 -1.86
N GLU A 111 2.10 3.88 -0.88
CA GLU A 111 1.76 3.49 0.48
C GLU A 111 0.39 4.06 0.83
N ASN A 112 -0.53 3.18 1.23
CA ASN A 112 -1.88 3.56 1.64
C ASN A 112 -2.14 3.14 3.09
N TRP A 113 -2.60 4.09 3.89
CA TRP A 113 -3.00 3.92 5.28
C TRP A 113 -4.48 4.14 5.43
N LYS A 114 -5.18 3.18 6.03
CA LYS A 114 -6.59 3.33 6.39
C LYS A 114 -6.78 3.12 7.87
N ASN A 115 -7.52 4.02 8.48
CA ASN A 115 -7.89 3.93 9.88
C ASN A 115 -9.40 4.12 10.00
N THR A 116 -10.06 3.18 10.65
CA THR A 116 -11.48 3.26 10.97
C THR A 116 -11.65 3.05 12.46
N ILE A 117 -12.39 3.95 13.10
CA ILE A 117 -12.77 3.85 14.51
C ILE A 117 -14.28 3.99 14.60
N GLN A 118 -14.91 3.05 15.27
CA GLN A 118 -16.34 3.04 15.54
C GLN A 118 -16.53 3.03 17.05
N THR A 119 -17.26 4.01 17.56
CA THR A 119 -17.50 4.14 19.00
C THR A 119 -18.99 4.18 19.26
N ASN A 120 -19.45 3.36 20.19
CA ASN A 120 -20.83 3.31 20.64
C ASN A 120 -20.86 3.50 22.17
N VAL A 121 -21.67 4.44 22.61
CA VAL A 121 -21.93 4.72 24.01
C VAL A 121 -23.41 4.52 24.28
N THR A 122 -23.76 3.69 25.24
CA THR A 122 -25.14 3.52 25.68
C THR A 122 -25.23 3.80 27.17
N LEU A 123 -26.09 4.72 27.54
CA LEU A 123 -26.44 5.02 28.93
C LEU A 123 -27.82 4.45 29.22
N GLU A 124 -27.90 3.59 30.20
CA GLU A 124 -29.14 3.03 30.71
C GLU A 124 -29.38 3.57 32.12
N GLN A 125 -30.50 4.22 32.36
CA GLN A 125 -30.92 4.75 33.66
C GLN A 125 -32.24 4.15 34.07
N LYS A 126 -32.27 3.45 35.20
CA LYS A 126 -33.52 3.01 35.86
C LYS A 126 -34.17 4.21 36.54
N LEU A 127 -35.44 4.41 36.28
CA LEU A 127 -36.26 5.53 36.81
C LEU A 127 -37.38 4.98 37.71
N ASP A 128 -37.11 3.94 38.46
CA ASP A 128 -38.07 3.29 39.36
C ASP A 128 -38.64 4.26 40.42
N PHE A 129 -37.92 5.35 40.71
CA PHE A 129 -38.37 6.42 41.59
C PHE A 129 -39.51 7.26 41.02
N ILE A 130 -39.75 7.22 39.71
CA ILE A 130 -40.89 7.87 39.03
C ILE A 130 -42.01 6.85 38.83
N THR A 131 -41.68 5.73 38.19
CA THR A 131 -42.63 4.64 37.92
C THR A 131 -41.89 3.31 37.91
N LYS A 132 -42.45 2.29 38.51
CA LYS A 132 -41.85 0.93 38.61
C LYS A 132 -41.57 0.40 37.21
N ASN A 133 -40.35 -0.11 37.00
CA ASN A 133 -39.81 -0.65 35.74
C ASN A 133 -39.65 0.41 34.62
N LEU A 134 -39.75 1.69 34.89
CA LEU A 134 -39.40 2.71 33.91
C LEU A 134 -37.86 2.77 33.70
N LYS A 135 -37.43 2.80 32.46
CA LYS A 135 -36.03 2.85 32.09
C LYS A 135 -35.82 3.86 30.96
N PHE A 136 -34.86 4.72 31.12
CA PHE A 136 -34.33 5.57 30.04
C PHE A 136 -33.12 4.92 29.39
N VAL A 137 -33.05 4.95 28.06
CA VAL A 137 -31.87 4.45 27.29
C VAL A 137 -31.48 5.52 26.28
N GLY A 138 -30.31 6.10 26.49
CA GLY A 138 -29.67 7.01 25.55
C GLY A 138 -28.54 6.27 24.80
N ARG A 139 -28.44 6.49 23.47
CA ARG A 139 -27.37 5.94 22.64
C ARG A 139 -26.71 7.02 21.83
N PHE A 140 -25.38 6.98 21.79
CA PHE A 140 -24.55 7.85 20.99
C PHE A 140 -23.54 7.00 20.20
N GLY A 141 -23.40 7.27 18.92
CA GLY A 141 -22.42 6.64 18.04
C GLY A 141 -21.54 7.70 17.39
N TYR A 142 -20.26 7.41 17.29
CA TYR A 142 -19.29 8.25 16.59
C TYR A 142 -18.33 7.37 15.79
N ASP A 143 -18.31 7.56 14.48
CA ASP A 143 -17.47 6.82 13.56
C ASP A 143 -16.51 7.77 12.84
N THR A 144 -15.26 7.38 12.72
CA THR A 144 -14.28 8.08 11.91
C THR A 144 -13.69 7.14 10.87
N TYR A 145 -13.44 7.70 9.70
CA TYR A 145 -12.72 7.05 8.62
C TYR A 145 -11.64 7.99 8.10
N ASN A 146 -10.42 7.49 8.02
CA ASN A 146 -9.29 8.21 7.45
C ASN A 146 -8.59 7.30 6.43
N ASP A 147 -8.37 7.83 5.22
CA ASP A 147 -7.66 7.18 4.13
C ASP A 147 -6.59 8.14 3.62
N ASN A 148 -5.33 7.75 3.74
CA ASN A 148 -4.20 8.55 3.33
C ASN A 148 -3.30 7.74 2.41
N THR A 149 -2.99 8.30 1.24
CA THR A 149 -2.13 7.66 0.24
C THR A 149 -0.93 8.53 -0.05
N ILE A 150 0.24 7.95 0.04
CA ILE A 150 1.51 8.56 -0.35
C ILE A 150 1.99 7.83 -1.59
N LYS A 151 2.13 8.56 -2.69
CA LYS A 151 2.67 8.03 -3.95
C LYS A 151 4.00 8.68 -4.24
N ARG A 152 4.99 7.88 -4.54
CA ARG A 152 6.33 8.30 -4.93
C ARG A 152 6.72 7.59 -6.22
N HIS A 153 6.85 8.34 -7.29
CA HIS A 153 7.24 7.83 -8.60
C HIS A 153 8.68 8.16 -8.93
N LYS A 154 9.34 7.20 -9.54
CA LYS A 154 10.69 7.33 -10.08
C LYS A 154 10.77 6.54 -11.37
N TRP A 155 11.45 7.09 -12.37
CA TRP A 155 11.78 6.37 -13.60
C TRP A 155 13.27 6.10 -13.65
N PRO A 156 13.70 4.86 -13.92
CA PRO A 156 15.10 4.53 -14.12
C PRO A 156 15.56 5.04 -15.47
N GLU A 157 16.85 5.24 -15.58
CA GLU A 157 17.50 5.45 -16.86
C GLU A 157 17.36 4.21 -17.73
N GLN A 158 16.95 4.39 -19.01
CA GLN A 158 16.72 3.28 -19.95
C GLN A 158 17.52 3.43 -21.22
N TRP A 159 18.01 2.31 -21.72
CA TRP A 159 18.91 2.22 -22.85
C TRP A 159 18.39 1.24 -23.89
N LEU A 160 18.63 1.53 -25.15
CA LEU A 160 18.37 0.64 -26.28
C LEU A 160 19.70 0.18 -26.87
N ALA A 161 19.88 -1.14 -26.98
CA ALA A 161 21.00 -1.68 -27.74
C ALA A 161 20.73 -1.48 -29.24
N GLU A 162 21.63 -0.79 -29.91
CA GLU A 162 21.60 -0.61 -31.36
C GLU A 162 22.08 -1.91 -32.05
N ARG A 163 21.68 -2.11 -33.28
CA ARG A 163 22.16 -3.26 -34.08
C ARG A 163 23.62 -3.12 -34.52
N ALA A 164 24.20 -1.94 -34.29
CA ALA A 164 25.59 -1.64 -34.59
C ALA A 164 26.54 -2.14 -33.48
N ARG A 165 27.76 -2.47 -33.89
CA ARG A 165 28.86 -2.74 -32.98
C ARG A 165 29.94 -1.69 -33.17
N ASN A 166 30.68 -1.37 -32.11
CA ASN A 166 31.83 -0.51 -32.17
C ASN A 166 33.05 -1.27 -32.80
N GLU A 167 34.14 -0.57 -32.97
CA GLU A 167 35.40 -1.12 -33.56
C GLU A 167 35.95 -2.29 -32.72
N GLU A 168 35.59 -2.34 -31.42
CA GLU A 168 36.01 -3.38 -30.49
C GLU A 168 35.04 -4.60 -30.49
N GLY A 169 33.97 -4.53 -31.30
CA GLY A 169 32.96 -5.58 -31.44
C GLY A 169 31.87 -5.56 -30.37
N GLU A 170 31.83 -4.56 -29.50
CA GLU A 170 30.82 -4.39 -28.47
C GLU A 170 29.55 -3.73 -28.97
N LEU A 171 28.40 -4.01 -28.33
CA LEU A 171 27.13 -3.38 -28.66
C LEU A 171 27.15 -1.89 -28.34
N VAL A 172 26.66 -1.09 -29.26
CA VAL A 172 26.44 0.35 -29.07
C VAL A 172 25.10 0.55 -28.38
N PHE A 173 25.07 1.37 -27.33
CA PHE A 173 23.86 1.68 -26.57
C PHE A 173 23.46 3.12 -26.77
N LYS A 174 22.17 3.32 -27.05
CA LYS A 174 21.54 4.64 -27.12
C LYS A 174 20.69 4.85 -25.88
N LYS A 175 20.92 5.95 -25.17
CA LYS A 175 20.07 6.38 -24.07
C LYS A 175 18.71 6.85 -24.58
N ILE A 176 17.64 6.24 -24.08
CA ILE A 176 16.25 6.55 -24.46
C ILE A 176 15.59 7.47 -23.43
N SER A 177 15.80 7.23 -22.16
CA SER A 177 15.32 8.08 -21.07
C SER A 177 16.40 8.30 -20.01
N GLY A 178 16.43 9.52 -19.45
CA GLY A 178 17.27 9.82 -18.29
C GLY A 178 16.65 9.30 -16.99
N ALA A 179 17.49 9.14 -15.95
CA ALA A 179 16.99 8.86 -14.61
C ALA A 179 16.15 10.05 -14.11
N GLY A 180 14.92 9.78 -13.70
CA GLY A 180 14.07 10.75 -13.00
C GLY A 180 14.37 10.77 -11.51
N ASN A 181 14.26 11.94 -10.88
CA ASN A 181 14.25 12.06 -9.43
C ASN A 181 12.95 11.49 -8.87
N MET A 182 13.00 11.02 -7.61
CA MET A 182 11.80 10.59 -6.91
C MET A 182 10.85 11.78 -6.74
N ALA A 183 9.71 11.77 -7.40
CA ALA A 183 8.68 12.78 -7.31
C ALA A 183 7.51 12.31 -6.45
N GLN A 184 6.90 13.24 -5.72
CA GLN A 184 5.62 13.00 -5.06
C GLN A 184 4.51 13.34 -6.02
N GLU A 185 3.58 12.41 -6.19
CA GLU A 185 2.31 12.68 -6.85
C GLU A 185 1.35 13.30 -5.81
N SER A 186 0.82 14.46 -6.12
CA SER A 186 -0.16 15.17 -5.28
C SER A 186 -1.58 14.78 -5.66
#